data_06c2b7fdd36ef32fc39c43a0944c8034
#
_entry.id   06c2b7fdd36ef32fc39c43a0944c8034
#
_cell.length_a   1.000
_cell.length_b   1.000
_cell.length_c   1.000
_cell.angle_alpha   90.00
_cell.angle_beta   90.00
_cell.angle_gamma   90.00
#
_symmetry.space_group_name_H-M   'P 1'
#
loop_
_entity.id
_entity.type
_entity.pdbx_description
1 polymer ?
#
loop_
_entity_poly.entity_id
_entity_poly.type
_entity_poly.pdbx_seq_one_letter_code
_entity_poly.pdbx_strand_id
1 'polypeptide(L)'
;KESDYPLAKSTDEAFDDAEQLYFEVSPEEMNDPALAQKMMQSAIRKDGKTLQQTLPQDSWKQFESYTSERNIPAANFQNFDPWFVTLIMSLTEMQRNGLNPEIGLDRHFMARAKNIGKPTHGLETAESQIAVLGSMSPELQIQSMQEMLDDLSHMKKDLDEMHELWRKADD
;
A
#
# COMPACT_ATOMS: atom_id res chain seq x y z
N LYS A 1 -3.51 -2.97 13.86
CA LYS A 1 -4.91 -3.34 14.25
C LYS A 1 -5.33 -2.47 15.44
N GLU A 2 -6.63 -2.35 15.71
CA GLU A 2 -7.12 -1.62 16.92
C GLU A 2 -6.54 -2.19 18.22
N SER A 3 -6.31 -3.50 18.26
CA SER A 3 -5.69 -4.19 19.41
C SER A 3 -4.24 -3.81 19.70
N ASP A 4 -3.60 -3.05 18.81
CA ASP A 4 -2.21 -2.63 18.97
C ASP A 4 -2.10 -1.29 19.69
N TYR A 5 -3.22 -0.69 20.04
CA TYR A 5 -3.29 0.54 20.84
C TYR A 5 -3.79 0.27 22.27
N PRO A 6 -3.25 0.96 23.28
CA PRO A 6 -2.19 1.99 23.17
C PRO A 6 -0.84 1.37 22.76
N LEU A 7 0.01 2.20 22.17
CA LEU A 7 1.38 1.82 21.83
C LEU A 7 2.23 1.68 23.10
N ALA A 8 3.46 1.19 22.96
CA ALA A 8 4.41 1.12 24.06
C ALA A 8 4.67 2.53 24.65
N LYS A 9 4.85 2.61 25.97
CA LYS A 9 5.08 3.87 26.66
C LYS A 9 6.30 4.63 26.11
N SER A 10 7.36 3.91 25.75
CA SER A 10 8.56 4.47 25.12
C SER A 10 8.28 5.20 23.82
N THR A 11 7.34 4.68 23.00
CA THR A 11 6.91 5.30 21.74
C THR A 11 6.16 6.60 22.00
N ASP A 12 5.28 6.62 23.00
CA ASP A 12 4.56 7.84 23.41
C ASP A 12 5.52 8.90 23.99
N GLU A 13 6.47 8.48 24.82
CA GLU A 13 7.51 9.37 25.37
C GLU A 13 8.37 9.97 24.25
N ALA A 14 8.79 9.17 23.28
CA ALA A 14 9.56 9.65 22.13
C ALA A 14 8.77 10.66 21.29
N PHE A 15 7.47 10.43 21.08
CA PHE A 15 6.61 11.39 20.41
C PHE A 15 6.50 12.70 21.19
N ASP A 16 6.34 12.64 22.51
CA ASP A 16 6.17 13.83 23.35
C ASP A 16 7.46 14.67 23.40
N ASP A 17 8.63 14.03 23.46
CA ASP A 17 9.94 14.67 23.49
C ASP A 17 10.37 15.26 22.13
N ALA A 18 9.84 14.74 21.02
CA ALA A 18 10.17 15.24 19.69
C ALA A 18 9.65 16.66 19.47
N GLU A 19 10.49 17.56 18.95
CA GLU A 19 10.08 18.92 18.58
C GLU A 19 9.28 18.97 17.29
N GLN A 20 9.50 18.01 16.38
CA GLN A 20 8.84 17.90 15.06
C GLN A 20 8.86 16.46 14.60
N LEU A 21 8.00 16.13 13.63
CA LEU A 21 7.90 14.80 13.04
C LEU A 21 8.19 14.81 11.53
N TYR A 22 8.85 13.78 11.09
CA TYR A 22 9.07 13.53 9.66
C TYR A 22 8.36 12.23 9.26
N PHE A 23 7.62 12.31 8.17
CA PHE A 23 6.96 11.18 7.52
C PHE A 23 7.58 10.97 6.14
N GLU A 24 7.40 9.82 5.55
CA GLU A 24 7.81 9.61 4.14
C GLU A 24 7.15 10.66 3.24
N VAL A 25 5.84 10.82 3.35
CA VAL A 25 5.07 11.85 2.64
C VAL A 25 4.38 12.74 3.68
N SER A 26 4.34 14.05 3.42
CA SER A 26 3.71 14.99 4.36
C SER A 26 2.22 14.69 4.59
N PRO A 27 1.66 15.03 5.78
CA PRO A 27 0.23 14.88 6.04
C PRO A 27 -0.65 15.65 5.04
N GLU A 28 -0.20 16.79 4.54
CA GLU A 28 -0.90 17.60 3.56
C GLU A 28 -1.05 16.86 2.24
N GLU A 29 0.04 16.25 1.73
CA GLU A 29 0.02 15.47 0.50
C GLU A 29 -0.75 14.16 0.65
N MET A 30 -0.58 13.46 1.78
CA MET A 30 -1.32 12.22 2.08
C MET A 30 -2.84 12.42 2.15
N ASN A 31 -3.28 13.63 2.51
CA ASN A 31 -4.69 13.98 2.57
C ASN A 31 -5.16 14.78 1.33
N ASP A 32 -4.32 14.95 0.30
CA ASP A 32 -4.73 15.60 -0.96
C ASP A 32 -5.79 14.74 -1.67
N PRO A 33 -7.02 15.23 -1.86
CA PRO A 33 -8.05 14.49 -2.58
C PRO A 33 -7.66 14.11 -4.02
N ALA A 34 -6.70 14.84 -4.61
CA ALA A 34 -6.21 14.58 -5.95
C ALA A 34 -5.18 13.43 -6.01
N LEU A 35 -4.63 12.98 -4.86
CA LEU A 35 -3.58 11.96 -4.83
C LEU A 35 -4.00 10.65 -5.50
N ALA A 36 -5.17 10.13 -5.16
CA ALA A 36 -5.71 8.91 -5.76
C ALA A 36 -5.90 9.03 -7.28
N GLN A 37 -6.37 10.20 -7.72
CA GLN A 37 -6.53 10.48 -9.16
C GLN A 37 -5.18 10.58 -9.87
N LYS A 38 -4.19 11.24 -9.28
CA LYS A 38 -2.82 11.33 -9.83
C LYS A 38 -2.21 9.93 -9.97
N MET A 39 -2.33 9.10 -8.92
CA MET A 39 -1.85 7.71 -8.94
C MET A 39 -2.52 6.89 -10.06
N MET A 40 -3.84 6.96 -10.15
CA MET A 40 -4.59 6.25 -11.20
C MET A 40 -4.19 6.73 -12.60
N GLN A 41 -4.03 8.04 -12.81
CA GLN A 41 -3.62 8.58 -14.10
C GLN A 41 -2.19 8.16 -14.50
N SER A 42 -1.27 8.10 -13.53
CA SER A 42 0.11 7.66 -13.78
C SER A 42 0.18 6.19 -14.16
N ALA A 43 -0.77 5.39 -13.69
CA ALA A 43 -0.87 3.95 -13.92
C ALA A 43 -1.56 3.55 -15.22
N ILE A 44 -2.15 4.51 -15.96
CA ILE A 44 -2.79 4.21 -17.24
C ILE A 44 -1.72 3.81 -18.26
N ARG A 45 -1.90 2.64 -18.86
CA ARG A 45 -1.02 2.09 -19.91
C ARG A 45 -0.93 3.03 -21.11
N LYS A 46 0.29 3.16 -21.63
CA LYS A 46 0.57 4.01 -22.80
C LYS A 46 1.08 3.20 -24.00
N ASP A 47 1.23 1.89 -23.83
CA ASP A 47 1.76 0.98 -24.86
C ASP A 47 0.68 0.42 -25.81
N GLY A 48 -0.59 0.75 -25.60
CA GLY A 48 -1.73 0.30 -26.40
C GLY A 48 -2.12 -1.16 -26.16
N LYS A 49 -1.51 -1.84 -25.19
CA LYS A 49 -1.84 -3.22 -24.81
C LYS A 49 -2.77 -3.27 -23.62
N THR A 50 -3.51 -4.36 -23.50
CA THR A 50 -4.26 -4.65 -22.27
C THR A 50 -3.38 -5.39 -21.25
N LEU A 51 -3.81 -5.39 -19.98
CA LEU A 51 -3.16 -6.19 -18.93
C LEU A 51 -3.10 -7.67 -19.33
N GLN A 52 -4.20 -8.21 -19.85
CA GLN A 52 -4.28 -9.59 -20.34
C GLN A 52 -3.25 -9.92 -21.41
N GLN A 53 -3.01 -8.99 -22.34
CA GLN A 53 -2.01 -9.18 -23.41
C GLN A 53 -0.56 -9.12 -22.90
N THR A 54 -0.37 -8.58 -21.71
CA THR A 54 0.95 -8.37 -21.12
C THR A 54 1.35 -9.54 -20.21
N LEU A 55 0.40 -10.09 -19.49
CA LEU A 55 0.65 -11.19 -18.55
C LEU A 55 0.81 -12.53 -19.29
N PRO A 56 1.66 -13.44 -18.77
CA PRO A 56 1.63 -14.85 -19.15
C PRO A 56 0.23 -15.45 -18.96
N GLN A 57 -0.13 -16.39 -19.83
CA GLN A 57 -1.49 -16.96 -19.83
C GLN A 57 -1.91 -17.55 -18.48
N ASP A 58 -0.99 -18.19 -17.76
CA ASP A 58 -1.32 -18.81 -16.48
C ASP A 58 -1.49 -17.76 -15.38
N SER A 59 -0.66 -16.71 -15.36
CA SER A 59 -0.83 -15.57 -14.45
C SER A 59 -2.15 -14.83 -14.71
N TRP A 60 -2.54 -14.70 -15.97
CA TRP A 60 -3.84 -14.11 -16.30
C TRP A 60 -5.01 -14.95 -15.76
N LYS A 61 -4.97 -16.28 -15.88
CA LYS A 61 -6.00 -17.17 -15.30
C LYS A 61 -6.07 -17.08 -13.77
N GLN A 62 -4.89 -17.02 -13.12
CA GLN A 62 -4.84 -16.81 -11.67
C GLN A 62 -5.47 -15.48 -11.29
N PHE A 63 -5.17 -14.41 -12.03
CA PHE A 63 -5.76 -13.10 -11.82
C PHE A 63 -7.28 -13.08 -12.04
N GLU A 64 -7.78 -13.75 -13.08
CA GLU A 64 -9.24 -13.90 -13.30
C GLU A 64 -9.91 -14.65 -12.15
N SER A 65 -9.30 -15.72 -11.64
CA SER A 65 -9.81 -16.44 -10.46
C SER A 65 -9.81 -15.52 -9.23
N TYR A 66 -8.70 -14.83 -8.97
CA TYR A 66 -8.55 -13.87 -7.88
C TYR A 66 -9.66 -12.81 -7.87
N THR A 67 -9.89 -12.18 -9.02
CA THR A 67 -10.89 -11.12 -9.16
C THR A 67 -12.31 -11.66 -9.07
N SER A 68 -12.58 -12.82 -9.65
CA SER A 68 -13.88 -13.50 -9.60
C SER A 68 -14.29 -13.85 -8.17
N GLU A 69 -13.39 -14.41 -7.37
CA GLU A 69 -13.63 -14.74 -5.95
C GLU A 69 -13.97 -13.51 -5.10
N ARG A 70 -13.58 -12.33 -5.57
CA ARG A 70 -13.81 -11.04 -4.88
C ARG A 70 -14.96 -10.23 -5.48
N ASN A 71 -15.65 -10.80 -6.48
CA ASN A 71 -16.70 -10.13 -7.24
C ASN A 71 -16.24 -8.81 -7.89
N ILE A 72 -14.99 -8.74 -8.33
CA ILE A 72 -14.40 -7.60 -9.03
C ILE A 72 -14.23 -7.99 -10.51
N PRO A 73 -14.79 -7.27 -11.49
CA PRO A 73 -14.55 -7.60 -12.88
C PRO A 73 -13.10 -7.38 -13.29
N ALA A 74 -12.41 -8.40 -13.79
CA ALA A 74 -11.03 -8.29 -14.31
C ALA A 74 -10.91 -7.24 -15.43
N ALA A 75 -12.01 -6.97 -16.13
CA ALA A 75 -12.09 -5.92 -17.16
C ALA A 75 -11.76 -4.51 -16.62
N ASN A 76 -11.99 -4.25 -15.35
CA ASN A 76 -11.69 -2.95 -14.74
C ASN A 76 -10.19 -2.62 -14.71
N PHE A 77 -9.33 -3.64 -14.84
CA PHE A 77 -7.89 -3.51 -14.72
C PHE A 77 -7.15 -3.50 -16.05
N GLN A 78 -7.85 -3.70 -17.17
CA GLN A 78 -7.22 -3.89 -18.50
C GLN A 78 -6.33 -2.72 -18.95
N ASN A 79 -6.65 -1.51 -18.52
CA ASN A 79 -5.97 -0.29 -18.95
C ASN A 79 -4.89 0.18 -17.98
N PHE A 80 -4.58 -0.60 -16.94
CA PHE A 80 -3.58 -0.23 -15.93
C PHE A 80 -2.30 -1.06 -16.04
N ASP A 81 -1.19 -0.44 -15.69
CA ASP A 81 0.09 -1.11 -15.58
C ASP A 81 0.11 -2.14 -14.44
N PRO A 82 0.88 -3.24 -14.56
CA PRO A 82 0.89 -4.32 -13.56
C PRO A 82 1.24 -3.83 -12.15
N TRP A 83 2.14 -2.84 -12.01
CA TRP A 83 2.52 -2.30 -10.69
C TRP A 83 1.32 -1.76 -9.91
N PHE A 84 0.41 -1.07 -10.59
CA PHE A 84 -0.78 -0.51 -9.94
C PHE A 84 -1.77 -1.60 -9.55
N VAL A 85 -1.95 -2.58 -10.42
CA VAL A 85 -2.84 -3.73 -10.14
C VAL A 85 -2.30 -4.52 -8.94
N THR A 86 -0.98 -4.76 -8.88
CA THR A 86 -0.33 -5.42 -7.73
C THR A 86 -0.54 -4.62 -6.45
N LEU A 87 -0.40 -3.30 -6.49
CA LEU A 87 -0.67 -2.43 -5.34
C LEU A 87 -2.13 -2.56 -4.84
N ILE A 88 -3.10 -2.52 -5.76
CA ILE A 88 -4.53 -2.68 -5.42
C ILE A 88 -4.81 -4.07 -4.83
N MET A 89 -4.19 -5.11 -5.39
CA MET A 89 -4.29 -6.48 -4.83
C MET A 89 -3.73 -6.54 -3.41
N SER A 90 -2.54 -5.99 -3.17
CA SER A 90 -1.90 -5.95 -1.86
C SER A 90 -2.77 -5.25 -0.83
N LEU A 91 -3.28 -4.06 -1.14
CA LEU A 91 -4.16 -3.30 -0.25
C LEU A 91 -5.47 -4.06 0.03
N THR A 92 -6.04 -4.70 -0.99
CA THR A 92 -7.26 -5.52 -0.85
C THR A 92 -7.04 -6.68 0.11
N GLU A 93 -5.92 -7.40 -0.04
CA GLU A 93 -5.62 -8.55 0.82
C GLU A 93 -5.26 -8.12 2.25
N MET A 94 -4.52 -7.03 2.42
CA MET A 94 -4.26 -6.47 3.76
C MET A 94 -5.58 -6.16 4.49
N GLN A 95 -6.52 -5.49 3.83
CA GLN A 95 -7.82 -5.18 4.42
C GLN A 95 -8.63 -6.43 4.73
N ARG A 96 -8.65 -7.42 3.83
CA ARG A 96 -9.34 -8.70 4.04
C ARG A 96 -8.76 -9.50 5.22
N ASN A 97 -7.48 -9.34 5.50
CA ASN A 97 -6.78 -9.93 6.63
C ASN A 97 -6.82 -9.05 7.91
N GLY A 98 -7.69 -8.04 7.94
CA GLY A 98 -7.97 -7.25 9.14
C GLY A 98 -6.98 -6.12 9.41
N LEU A 99 -6.10 -5.79 8.44
CA LEU A 99 -5.29 -4.59 8.51
C LEU A 99 -6.12 -3.40 8.02
N ASN A 100 -6.15 -2.34 8.81
CA ASN A 100 -6.87 -1.12 8.46
C ASN A 100 -5.87 0.02 8.30
N PRO A 101 -5.67 0.55 7.07
CA PRO A 101 -4.72 1.64 6.83
C PRO A 101 -5.08 2.92 7.58
N GLU A 102 -6.36 3.14 7.89
CA GLU A 102 -6.80 4.36 8.60
C GLU A 102 -6.35 4.42 10.05
N ILE A 103 -5.95 3.28 10.62
CA ILE A 103 -5.39 3.19 11.97
C ILE A 103 -3.91 2.80 11.96
N GLY A 104 -3.22 3.00 10.84
CA GLY A 104 -1.77 2.83 10.74
C GLY A 104 -1.01 3.84 11.62
N LEU A 105 0.26 3.53 11.95
CA LEU A 105 1.09 4.36 12.82
C LEU A 105 1.23 5.79 12.30
N ASP A 106 1.49 5.96 11.01
CA ASP A 106 1.61 7.29 10.40
C ASP A 106 0.35 8.12 10.61
N ARG A 107 -0.82 7.54 10.30
CA ARG A 107 -2.12 8.21 10.52
C ARG A 107 -2.34 8.58 11.99
N HIS A 108 -1.96 7.67 12.89
CA HIS A 108 -2.06 7.92 14.35
C HIS A 108 -1.22 9.11 14.76
N PHE A 109 0.06 9.15 14.38
CA PHE A 109 0.96 10.24 14.77
C PHE A 109 0.68 11.53 14.03
N MET A 110 0.25 11.48 12.75
CA MET A 110 -0.24 12.67 12.03
C MET A 110 -1.42 13.32 12.75
N ALA A 111 -2.39 12.51 13.19
CA ALA A 111 -3.55 13.02 13.92
C ALA A 111 -3.15 13.61 15.28
N ARG A 112 -2.27 12.94 16.03
CA ARG A 112 -1.75 13.47 17.32
C ARG A 112 -1.01 14.78 17.13
N ALA A 113 -0.09 14.84 16.17
CA ALA A 113 0.68 16.06 15.88
C ALA A 113 -0.22 17.23 15.52
N LYS A 114 -1.21 16.99 14.64
CA LYS A 114 -2.19 18.00 14.25
C LYS A 114 -2.98 18.53 15.46
N ASN A 115 -3.40 17.64 16.35
CA ASN A 115 -4.21 18.01 17.53
C ASN A 115 -3.47 18.93 18.50
N ILE A 116 -2.15 18.80 18.63
CA ILE A 116 -1.32 19.61 19.53
C ILE A 116 -0.51 20.69 18.81
N GLY A 117 -0.66 20.82 17.48
CA GLY A 117 0.06 21.80 16.68
C GLY A 117 1.57 21.51 16.55
N LYS A 118 1.99 20.23 16.69
CA LYS A 118 3.39 19.84 16.51
C LYS A 118 3.74 19.87 15.02
N PRO A 119 4.89 20.49 14.61
CA PRO A 119 5.30 20.59 13.23
C PRO A 119 5.49 19.21 12.59
N THR A 120 5.06 19.08 11.34
CA THR A 120 5.21 17.84 10.54
C THR A 120 5.79 18.14 9.17
N HIS A 121 6.59 17.22 8.63
CA HIS A 121 7.27 17.38 7.35
C HIS A 121 7.23 16.05 6.56
N GLY A 122 7.38 16.13 5.23
CA GLY A 122 7.63 14.99 4.35
C GLY A 122 9.13 14.90 4.02
N LEU A 123 9.64 13.70 3.94
CA LEU A 123 10.99 13.42 3.42
C LEU A 123 10.97 13.36 1.88
N GLU A 124 9.86 12.89 1.34
CA GLU A 124 9.60 12.76 -0.09
C GLU A 124 8.26 13.39 -0.45
N THR A 125 7.99 13.49 -1.76
CA THR A 125 6.67 13.85 -2.27
C THR A 125 5.90 12.60 -2.67
N ALA A 126 4.58 12.63 -2.58
CA ALA A 126 3.73 11.56 -3.09
C ALA A 126 3.95 11.31 -4.60
N GLU A 127 4.23 12.37 -5.36
CA GLU A 127 4.54 12.28 -6.78
C GLU A 127 5.85 11.52 -7.04
N SER A 128 6.90 11.73 -6.22
CA SER A 128 8.16 10.99 -6.36
C SER A 128 7.98 9.51 -6.07
N GLN A 129 7.20 9.13 -5.05
CA GLN A 129 6.90 7.72 -4.76
C GLN A 129 6.10 7.05 -5.90
N ILE A 130 5.09 7.71 -6.44
CA ILE A 130 4.34 7.21 -7.60
C ILE A 130 5.27 7.04 -8.81
N ALA A 131 6.18 8.00 -9.05
CA ALA A 131 7.12 7.92 -10.15
C ALA A 131 8.09 6.74 -10.01
N VAL A 132 8.56 6.43 -8.80
CA VAL A 132 9.41 5.26 -8.52
C VAL A 132 8.67 3.96 -8.87
N LEU A 133 7.42 3.79 -8.43
CA LEU A 133 6.61 2.61 -8.75
C LEU A 133 6.42 2.46 -10.27
N GLY A 134 6.10 3.56 -10.96
CA GLY A 134 5.92 3.57 -12.42
C GLY A 134 7.21 3.44 -13.23
N SER A 135 8.40 3.61 -12.61
CA SER A 135 9.71 3.52 -13.29
C SER A 135 10.25 2.09 -13.39
N MET A 136 9.63 1.13 -12.72
CA MET A 136 10.03 -0.29 -12.84
C MET A 136 9.91 -0.77 -14.28
N SER A 137 10.87 -1.61 -14.73
CA SER A 137 10.77 -2.20 -16.06
C SER A 137 9.48 -3.05 -16.21
N PRO A 138 8.92 -3.13 -17.40
CA PRO A 138 7.72 -3.97 -17.65
C PRO A 138 7.89 -5.41 -17.17
N GLU A 139 9.07 -5.98 -17.34
CA GLU A 139 9.40 -7.33 -16.92
C GLU A 139 9.33 -7.49 -15.40
N LEU A 140 9.88 -6.52 -14.67
CA LEU A 140 9.87 -6.51 -13.21
C LEU A 140 8.45 -6.34 -12.67
N GLN A 141 7.66 -5.47 -13.30
CA GLN A 141 6.25 -5.29 -12.93
C GLN A 141 5.43 -6.57 -13.10
N ILE A 142 5.67 -7.30 -14.22
CA ILE A 142 5.02 -8.59 -14.48
C ILE A 142 5.45 -9.62 -13.45
N GLN A 143 6.75 -9.71 -13.17
CA GLN A 143 7.30 -10.63 -12.17
C GLN A 143 6.70 -10.37 -10.78
N SER A 144 6.66 -9.12 -10.33
CA SER A 144 6.06 -8.76 -9.03
C SER A 144 4.58 -9.14 -8.96
N MET A 145 3.84 -8.97 -10.04
CA MET A 145 2.44 -9.39 -10.09
C MET A 145 2.29 -10.91 -10.04
N GLN A 146 3.18 -11.66 -10.69
CA GLN A 146 3.18 -13.13 -10.63
C GLN A 146 3.50 -13.63 -9.21
N GLU A 147 4.55 -13.09 -8.59
CA GLU A 147 4.92 -13.40 -7.21
C GLU A 147 3.74 -13.14 -6.26
N MET A 148 3.08 -11.99 -6.40
CA MET A 148 1.89 -11.66 -5.62
C MET A 148 0.76 -12.68 -5.79
N LEU A 149 0.50 -13.14 -7.03
CA LEU A 149 -0.54 -14.13 -7.32
C LEU A 149 -0.20 -15.51 -6.72
N ASP A 150 1.08 -15.90 -6.77
CA ASP A 150 1.55 -17.19 -6.24
C ASP A 150 1.51 -17.20 -4.71
N ASP A 151 1.79 -16.06 -4.06
CA ASP A 151 1.86 -15.93 -2.60
C ASP A 151 0.50 -15.74 -1.92
N LEU A 152 -0.58 -15.50 -2.67
CA LEU A 152 -1.92 -15.23 -2.11
C LEU A 152 -2.37 -16.25 -1.05
N SER A 153 -2.04 -17.53 -1.24
CA SER A 153 -2.41 -18.60 -0.32
C SER A 153 -1.67 -18.54 1.03
N HIS A 154 -0.51 -17.93 1.07
CA HIS A 154 0.36 -17.82 2.24
C HIS A 154 0.27 -16.45 2.92
N MET A 155 -0.19 -15.44 2.21
CA MET A 155 -0.21 -14.06 2.64
C MET A 155 -0.83 -13.85 4.03
N LYS A 156 -1.94 -14.52 4.33
CA LYS A 156 -2.57 -14.39 5.65
C LYS A 156 -1.63 -14.84 6.78
N LYS A 157 -0.97 -15.98 6.59
CA LYS A 157 -0.02 -16.52 7.57
C LYS A 157 1.16 -15.58 7.75
N ASP A 158 1.70 -15.09 6.64
CA ASP A 158 2.88 -14.21 6.65
C ASP A 158 2.56 -12.85 7.28
N LEU A 159 1.38 -12.30 7.02
CA LEU A 159 0.89 -11.06 7.68
C LEU A 159 0.68 -11.27 9.19
N ASP A 160 0.11 -12.40 9.60
CA ASP A 160 -0.09 -12.71 11.03
C ASP A 160 1.26 -12.89 11.73
N GLU A 161 2.21 -13.61 11.11
CA GLU A 161 3.56 -13.82 11.65
C GLU A 161 4.34 -12.49 11.76
N MET A 162 4.31 -11.68 10.70
CA MET A 162 4.94 -10.35 10.71
C MET A 162 4.36 -9.45 11.80
N HIS A 163 3.04 -9.45 11.97
CA HIS A 163 2.37 -8.69 13.02
C HIS A 163 2.73 -9.17 14.44
N GLU A 164 2.84 -10.49 14.64
CA GLU A 164 3.30 -11.04 15.91
C GLU A 164 4.76 -10.68 16.21
N LEU A 165 5.64 -10.74 15.21
CA LEU A 165 7.04 -10.35 15.35
C LEU A 165 7.18 -8.87 15.68
N TRP A 166 6.40 -8.02 15.01
CA TRP A 166 6.38 -6.58 15.29
C TRP A 166 5.96 -6.30 16.73
N ARG A 167 4.91 -6.96 17.23
CA ARG A 167 4.47 -6.79 18.61
C ARG A 167 5.48 -7.27 19.66
N LYS A 168 6.22 -8.33 19.35
CA LYS A 168 7.26 -8.87 20.25
C LYS A 168 8.54 -8.04 20.28
N ALA A 169 8.81 -7.29 19.24
CA ALA A 169 9.99 -6.41 19.16
C ALA A 169 9.79 -5.11 19.96
N ASP A 170 8.58 -4.83 20.40
CA ASP A 170 8.22 -3.63 21.20
C ASP A 170 8.33 -3.87 22.73
N ASP A 171 8.68 -5.09 23.13
CA ASP A 171 8.99 -5.49 24.51
C ASP A 171 10.52 -5.46 24.75
#